data_6ca4ca00e72a380a3340ddc67eadf28e
#
_entry.id   6ca4ca00e72a380a3340ddc67eadf28e
#
_cell.length_a   1.000
_cell.length_b   1.000
_cell.length_c   1.000
_cell.angle_alpha   90.00
_cell.angle_beta   90.00
_cell.angle_gamma   90.00
#
_symmetry.space_group_name_H-M   'P 1'
#
loop_
_entity.id
_entity.type
_entity.pdbx_description
1 polymer ?
#
loop_
_entity_poly.entity_id
_entity_poly.type
_entity_poly.pdbx_seq_one_letter_code
_entity_poly.pdbx_strand_id
1 'polypeptide(L)'
;MRKHKKRIPIFYTVYFSLILLFVFALMTSVRIVHAYLADYESAQPQHEAQRVFERYYATGDYAALIEAVKPNVTPFESSDAVRKHLLEMTSGKEITYAGITTGLDLERKYIVKADDIKFSSFVLEESVRTTPKGFPLYECTSLDIYTAGTESVNIIAPLGYTVYLNDKPLNTSYLTGKQTEDISCKHMPSGVSGVIFAEYKVDGLYYLPESVRILALNGKECPVEQSGEGFYSTGILYDEELASVYSEYVTKAAQAIAAYMQNDGKFSTVSPYIDSESELFVNLKTAETYFVVDHSSYSFEDVRTSEFCRYDENTFSCRVSFTHVLKRTGSKDYKDYIDTTFFLRRSGDKFLIYDRYNH
;
A
#
# COMPACT_ATOMS: atom_id res chain seq x y z
N MET A 1 104.87 -15.93 40.24
CA MET A 1 104.01 -14.76 40.05
C MET A 1 102.65 -15.03 40.78
N ARG A 2 102.41 -14.41 41.97
CA ARG A 2 101.12 -14.51 42.69
C ARG A 2 100.17 -13.44 42.13
N LYS A 3 99.09 -13.88 41.45
CA LYS A 3 97.99 -12.98 41.00
C LYS A 3 97.23 -12.44 42.26
N HIS A 4 97.45 -11.17 42.57
CA HIS A 4 96.59 -10.47 43.53
C HIS A 4 95.15 -10.47 43.05
N LYS A 5 94.25 -11.31 43.60
CA LYS A 5 92.83 -11.12 43.46
C LYS A 5 92.42 -9.84 44.14
N LYS A 6 92.18 -8.72 43.40
CA LYS A 6 91.54 -7.52 43.93
C LYS A 6 90.16 -7.96 44.53
N ARG A 7 90.11 -7.92 45.86
CA ARG A 7 88.81 -8.10 46.54
C ARG A 7 88.00 -6.83 46.30
N ILE A 8 86.90 -6.93 45.61
CA ILE A 8 85.93 -5.84 45.49
C ILE A 8 85.42 -5.55 46.87
N PRO A 9 85.46 -4.30 47.37
CA PRO A 9 85.00 -3.94 48.74
C PRO A 9 83.51 -4.35 48.87
N ILE A 10 83.16 -5.03 49.94
CA ILE A 10 81.81 -5.51 50.22
C ILE A 10 80.78 -4.40 50.03
N PHE A 11 81.13 -3.15 50.34
CA PHE A 11 80.27 -1.99 50.14
C PHE A 11 79.79 -1.83 48.68
N TYR A 12 80.68 -1.93 47.71
CA TYR A 12 80.32 -1.82 46.29
C TYR A 12 79.43 -2.96 45.84
N THR A 13 79.65 -4.16 46.37
CA THR A 13 78.78 -5.34 46.06
C THR A 13 77.37 -5.09 46.61
N VAL A 14 77.21 -4.65 47.83
CA VAL A 14 75.92 -4.34 48.43
C VAL A 14 75.23 -3.16 47.72
N TYR A 15 75.99 -2.12 47.40
CA TYR A 15 75.44 -0.94 46.67
C TYR A 15 74.93 -1.33 45.28
N PHE A 16 75.67 -2.09 44.49
CA PHE A 16 75.27 -2.56 43.19
C PHE A 16 74.06 -3.54 43.27
N SER A 17 74.02 -4.38 44.26
CA SER A 17 72.88 -5.24 44.52
C SER A 17 71.61 -4.46 44.88
N LEU A 18 71.70 -3.41 45.65
CA LEU A 18 70.55 -2.53 45.98
C LEU A 18 70.06 -1.77 44.76
N ILE A 19 70.99 -1.24 43.94
CA ILE A 19 70.64 -0.60 42.66
C ILE A 19 69.93 -1.61 41.74
N LEU A 20 70.46 -2.81 41.58
CA LEU A 20 69.89 -3.84 40.71
C LEU A 20 68.49 -4.25 41.20
N LEU A 21 68.32 -4.35 42.52
CA LEU A 21 67.03 -4.66 43.17
C LEU A 21 66.05 -3.52 42.95
N PHE A 22 66.51 -2.24 43.10
CA PHE A 22 65.68 -1.04 42.80
C PHE A 22 65.24 -1.00 41.30
N VAL A 23 66.20 -1.22 40.39
CA VAL A 23 65.90 -1.26 38.97
C VAL A 23 64.92 -2.41 38.62
N PHE A 24 65.09 -3.56 39.20
CA PHE A 24 64.15 -4.68 39.06
C PHE A 24 62.77 -4.35 39.60
N ALA A 25 62.69 -3.75 40.80
CA ALA A 25 61.45 -3.33 41.38
C ALA A 25 60.75 -2.26 40.54
N LEU A 26 61.52 -1.29 40.00
CA LEU A 26 60.99 -0.26 39.09
C LEU A 26 60.46 -0.88 37.79
N MET A 27 61.26 -1.77 37.14
CA MET A 27 60.80 -2.46 35.93
C MET A 27 59.53 -3.30 36.18
N THR A 28 59.42 -3.99 37.30
CA THR A 28 58.25 -4.77 37.69
C THR A 28 57.06 -3.87 37.93
N SER A 29 57.21 -2.75 38.60
CA SER A 29 56.17 -1.76 38.84
C SER A 29 55.65 -1.17 37.49
N VAL A 30 56.56 -0.78 36.59
CA VAL A 30 56.20 -0.29 35.25
C VAL A 30 55.40 -1.34 34.46
N ARG A 31 55.80 -2.62 34.50
CA ARG A 31 55.07 -3.69 33.84
C ARG A 31 53.65 -3.87 34.42
N ILE A 32 53.51 -3.82 35.76
CA ILE A 32 52.21 -3.94 36.43
C ILE A 32 51.32 -2.77 36.04
N VAL A 33 51.83 -1.53 36.10
CA VAL A 33 51.08 -0.33 35.70
C VAL A 33 50.68 -0.38 34.23
N HIS A 34 51.62 -0.77 33.36
CA HIS A 34 51.31 -0.92 31.93
C HIS A 34 50.23 -1.96 31.69
N ALA A 35 50.30 -3.14 32.33
CA ALA A 35 49.29 -4.16 32.21
C ALA A 35 47.90 -3.71 32.75
N TYR A 36 47.90 -2.89 33.83
CA TYR A 36 46.67 -2.32 34.36
C TYR A 36 46.06 -1.26 33.45
N LEU A 37 46.87 -0.39 32.87
CA LEU A 37 46.43 0.60 31.91
C LEU A 37 45.95 -0.03 30.59
N ALA A 38 46.66 -1.04 30.10
CA ALA A 38 46.21 -1.78 28.90
C ALA A 38 44.86 -2.48 29.10
N ASP A 39 44.65 -3.04 30.30
CA ASP A 39 43.37 -3.67 30.66
C ASP A 39 42.25 -2.62 30.80
N TYR A 40 42.52 -1.48 31.39
CA TYR A 40 41.62 -0.31 31.46
C TYR A 40 41.27 0.22 30.08
N GLU A 41 42.27 0.40 29.20
CA GLU A 41 42.06 0.87 27.84
C GLU A 41 41.19 -0.10 27.03
N SER A 42 41.45 -1.42 27.16
CA SER A 42 40.66 -2.44 26.48
C SER A 42 39.18 -2.49 26.92
N ALA A 43 38.89 -1.99 28.11
CA ALA A 43 37.55 -1.88 28.68
C ALA A 43 36.79 -0.60 28.22
N GLN A 44 37.47 0.31 27.51
CA GLN A 44 36.82 1.55 27.09
C GLN A 44 35.67 1.30 26.11
N PRO A 45 34.53 2.01 26.25
CA PRO A 45 33.35 1.82 25.40
C PRO A 45 33.60 2.08 23.92
N GLN A 46 34.62 2.87 23.58
CA GLN A 46 34.99 3.13 22.17
C GLN A 46 35.35 1.87 21.41
N HIS A 47 36.00 0.88 22.08
CA HIS A 47 36.31 -0.40 21.44
C HIS A 47 35.06 -1.22 21.10
N GLU A 48 34.07 -1.21 21.99
CA GLU A 48 32.79 -1.88 21.71
C GLU A 48 31.98 -1.09 20.68
N ALA A 49 31.97 0.23 20.74
CA ALA A 49 31.33 1.09 19.74
C ALA A 49 31.90 0.82 18.33
N GLN A 50 33.22 0.67 18.23
CA GLN A 50 33.84 0.34 16.97
C GLN A 50 33.43 -1.05 16.48
N ARG A 51 33.35 -2.08 17.34
CA ARG A 51 32.89 -3.42 16.98
C ARG A 51 31.45 -3.42 16.51
N VAL A 52 30.57 -2.67 17.18
CA VAL A 52 29.19 -2.49 16.77
C VAL A 52 29.12 -1.83 15.40
N PHE A 53 29.91 -0.77 15.20
CA PHE A 53 29.98 -0.08 13.92
C PHE A 53 30.48 -1.01 12.81
N GLU A 54 31.57 -1.72 13.01
CA GLU A 54 32.12 -2.67 12.04
C GLU A 54 31.14 -3.80 11.70
N ARG A 55 30.40 -4.29 12.69
CA ARG A 55 29.43 -5.38 12.52
C ARG A 55 28.18 -4.97 11.72
N TYR A 56 27.66 -3.78 11.94
CA TYR A 56 26.34 -3.38 11.46
C TYR A 56 26.37 -2.33 10.36
N TYR A 57 27.45 -1.55 10.24
CA TYR A 57 27.49 -0.38 9.35
C TYR A 57 28.65 -0.35 8.37
N ALA A 58 29.82 -0.84 8.74
CA ALA A 58 31.05 -0.67 7.94
C ALA A 58 30.99 -1.36 6.56
N THR A 59 30.24 -2.45 6.44
CA THR A 59 30.08 -3.15 5.15
C THR A 59 29.14 -2.41 4.20
N GLY A 60 28.31 -1.49 4.70
CA GLY A 60 27.28 -0.82 3.92
C GLY A 60 26.14 -1.72 3.42
N ASP A 61 26.07 -2.97 3.87
CA ASP A 61 25.07 -3.94 3.41
C ASP A 61 23.77 -3.88 4.26
N TYR A 62 23.86 -3.49 5.52
CA TYR A 62 22.78 -3.35 6.52
C TYR A 62 21.97 -4.63 6.82
N ALA A 63 22.27 -5.78 6.22
CA ALA A 63 21.50 -7.01 6.49
C ALA A 63 21.50 -7.40 7.97
N ALA A 64 22.68 -7.38 8.61
CA ALA A 64 22.80 -7.67 10.02
C ALA A 64 22.08 -6.64 10.92
N LEU A 65 22.07 -5.36 10.52
CA LEU A 65 21.33 -4.30 11.22
C LEU A 65 19.82 -4.55 11.15
N ILE A 66 19.29 -4.82 9.98
CA ILE A 66 17.86 -5.12 9.75
C ILE A 66 17.42 -6.34 10.54
N GLU A 67 18.23 -7.41 10.54
CA GLU A 67 17.94 -8.62 11.30
C GLU A 67 17.89 -8.35 12.83
N ALA A 68 18.80 -7.50 13.32
CA ALA A 68 18.87 -7.16 14.73
C ALA A 68 17.74 -6.22 15.18
N VAL A 69 17.43 -5.18 14.40
CA VAL A 69 16.41 -4.16 14.72
C VAL A 69 15.00 -4.67 14.48
N LYS A 70 14.79 -5.50 13.44
CA LYS A 70 13.46 -5.96 12.98
C LYS A 70 12.51 -4.78 12.80
N PRO A 71 12.81 -3.86 11.86
CA PRO A 71 12.04 -2.64 11.69
C PRO A 71 10.57 -2.95 11.42
N ASN A 72 9.69 -2.14 11.97
CA ASN A 72 8.27 -2.24 11.69
C ASN A 72 7.99 -1.73 10.28
N VAL A 73 7.53 -2.61 9.40
CA VAL A 73 7.12 -2.31 8.03
C VAL A 73 5.63 -2.58 7.87
N THR A 74 5.03 -1.97 6.85
CA THR A 74 3.64 -2.27 6.50
C THR A 74 3.50 -3.75 6.14
N PRO A 75 2.32 -4.37 6.30
CA PRO A 75 2.11 -5.76 5.88
C PRO A 75 2.40 -6.02 4.39
N PHE A 76 2.43 -4.98 3.57
CA PHE A 76 2.57 -5.06 2.11
C PHE A 76 4.01 -5.03 1.61
N GLU A 77 4.97 -4.78 2.51
CA GLU A 77 6.38 -4.77 2.23
C GLU A 77 7.13 -5.80 3.08
N SER A 78 8.36 -6.08 2.73
CA SER A 78 9.29 -6.83 3.55
C SER A 78 10.33 -5.91 4.20
N SER A 79 11.07 -6.43 5.17
CA SER A 79 12.22 -5.70 5.74
C SER A 79 13.32 -5.38 4.70
N ASP A 80 13.30 -6.03 3.54
CA ASP A 80 14.19 -5.71 2.43
C ASP A 80 13.92 -4.31 1.85
N ALA A 81 12.67 -3.80 1.94
CA ALA A 81 12.36 -2.43 1.54
C ALA A 81 13.14 -1.42 2.40
N VAL A 82 13.21 -1.64 3.73
CA VAL A 82 14.01 -0.80 4.64
C VAL A 82 15.49 -0.88 4.29
N ARG A 83 15.99 -2.10 4.04
CA ARG A 83 17.39 -2.31 3.64
C ARG A 83 17.72 -1.57 2.34
N LYS A 84 16.88 -1.70 1.32
CA LYS A 84 17.02 -1.01 0.04
C LYS A 84 17.02 0.50 0.23
N HIS A 85 16.11 1.03 1.04
CA HIS A 85 16.03 2.45 1.36
C HIS A 85 17.30 2.95 2.07
N LEU A 86 17.83 2.19 3.03
CA LEU A 86 19.11 2.52 3.68
C LEU A 86 20.28 2.54 2.67
N LEU A 87 20.35 1.55 1.78
CA LEU A 87 21.37 1.50 0.73
C LEU A 87 21.31 2.72 -0.19
N GLU A 88 20.12 3.12 -0.62
CA GLU A 88 19.91 4.30 -1.48
C GLU A 88 20.27 5.59 -0.73
N MET A 89 19.83 5.73 0.51
CA MET A 89 20.08 6.91 1.34
C MET A 89 21.57 7.10 1.65
N THR A 90 22.34 6.02 1.80
CA THR A 90 23.74 6.04 2.18
C THR A 90 24.72 5.90 1.01
N SER A 91 24.19 5.66 -0.20
CA SER A 91 25.02 5.46 -1.40
C SER A 91 25.93 6.66 -1.67
N GLY A 92 27.24 6.36 -1.79
CA GLY A 92 28.26 7.37 -2.09
C GLY A 92 28.58 8.34 -0.93
N LYS A 93 28.04 8.09 0.27
CA LYS A 93 28.28 8.91 1.46
C LYS A 93 29.24 8.26 2.44
N GLU A 94 29.92 9.07 3.21
CA GLU A 94 30.77 8.61 4.29
C GLU A 94 29.91 8.25 5.51
N ILE A 95 30.06 7.01 6.01
CA ILE A 95 29.36 6.55 7.20
C ILE A 95 30.25 6.77 8.42
N THR A 96 29.76 7.57 9.35
CA THR A 96 30.46 7.91 10.60
C THR A 96 29.57 7.69 11.81
N TYR A 97 30.20 7.57 12.98
CA TYR A 97 29.45 7.55 14.25
C TYR A 97 30.08 8.48 15.28
N ALA A 98 29.26 9.01 16.16
CA ALA A 98 29.73 9.87 17.27
C ALA A 98 28.90 9.59 18.52
N GLY A 99 29.60 9.53 19.67
CA GLY A 99 28.95 9.42 20.96
C GLY A 99 28.30 10.74 21.38
N ILE A 100 27.10 10.64 21.94
CA ILE A 100 26.44 11.79 22.61
C ILE A 100 26.60 11.59 24.11
N THR A 101 27.23 12.56 24.76
CA THR A 101 27.31 12.60 26.23
C THR A 101 26.06 13.33 26.73
N THR A 102 25.07 12.60 27.20
CA THR A 102 23.90 13.18 27.87
C THR A 102 24.12 13.17 29.37
N GLY A 103 24.64 14.28 29.93
CA GLY A 103 24.60 14.58 31.34
C GLY A 103 25.18 13.52 32.31
N LEU A 104 24.46 13.23 33.37
CA LEU A 104 24.85 12.33 34.44
C LEU A 104 24.53 10.84 34.21
N ASP A 105 23.92 10.50 33.07
CA ASP A 105 23.47 9.14 32.79
C ASP A 105 24.58 8.30 32.15
N LEU A 106 24.74 7.10 32.69
CA LEU A 106 25.69 6.07 32.27
C LEU A 106 25.39 5.51 30.84
N GLU A 107 24.31 5.95 30.23
CA GLU A 107 23.95 5.56 28.85
C GLU A 107 24.88 6.21 27.85
N ARG A 108 25.57 5.38 27.09
CA ARG A 108 26.45 5.81 25.99
C ARG A 108 25.75 5.60 24.67
N LYS A 109 25.01 6.62 24.25
CA LYS A 109 24.33 6.64 22.96
C LYS A 109 25.25 7.13 21.86
N TYR A 110 25.31 6.38 20.78
CA TYR A 110 26.05 6.71 19.57
C TYR A 110 25.07 6.93 18.42
N ILE A 111 25.24 8.03 17.70
CA ILE A 111 24.49 8.35 16.50
C ILE A 111 25.32 7.99 15.28
N VAL A 112 24.72 7.25 14.35
CA VAL A 112 25.31 6.90 13.06
C VAL A 112 24.75 7.82 11.99
N LYS A 113 25.63 8.36 11.15
CA LYS A 113 25.31 9.31 10.09
C LYS A 113 25.88 8.85 8.77
N ALA A 114 25.18 9.23 7.69
CA ALA A 114 25.68 9.25 6.33
C ALA A 114 25.91 10.72 5.96
N ASP A 115 27.15 11.16 5.91
CA ASP A 115 27.55 12.57 5.96
C ASP A 115 26.88 13.26 7.17
N ASP A 116 25.97 14.22 6.93
CA ASP A 116 25.24 14.93 8.01
C ASP A 116 23.89 14.31 8.36
N ILE A 117 23.43 13.30 7.64
CA ILE A 117 22.11 12.69 7.82
C ILE A 117 22.18 11.59 8.88
N LYS A 118 21.47 11.81 9.98
CA LYS A 118 21.30 10.78 11.03
C LYS A 118 20.34 9.71 10.53
N PHE A 119 20.74 8.45 10.52
CA PHE A 119 19.88 7.37 10.08
C PHE A 119 19.75 6.20 11.05
N SER A 120 20.64 6.11 12.05
CA SER A 120 20.62 5.06 13.04
C SER A 120 21.25 5.51 14.36
N SER A 121 21.03 4.74 15.42
CA SER A 121 21.76 4.86 16.69
C SER A 121 21.92 3.51 17.36
N PHE A 122 22.87 3.45 18.29
CA PHE A 122 23.02 2.33 19.21
C PHE A 122 23.38 2.82 20.59
N VAL A 123 23.03 2.01 21.60
CA VAL A 123 23.29 2.30 23.02
C VAL A 123 24.19 1.20 23.57
N LEU A 124 25.22 1.62 24.32
CA LEU A 124 26.10 0.73 25.04
C LEU A 124 25.86 0.87 26.55
N GLU A 125 25.65 -0.23 27.22
CA GLU A 125 25.53 -0.30 28.67
C GLU A 125 26.65 -1.16 29.27
N GLU A 126 26.93 -0.94 30.56
CA GLU A 126 27.89 -1.77 31.29
C GLU A 126 27.36 -3.21 31.42
N SER A 127 28.17 -4.15 30.97
CA SER A 127 27.89 -5.57 31.09
C SER A 127 28.25 -6.09 32.48
N VAL A 128 27.66 -7.18 32.88
CA VAL A 128 28.06 -7.95 34.07
C VAL A 128 29.47 -8.55 33.93
N ARG A 129 30.00 -8.60 32.70
CA ARG A 129 31.36 -9.08 32.43
C ARG A 129 32.39 -8.00 32.72
N THR A 130 33.51 -8.43 33.30
CA THR A 130 34.64 -7.54 33.60
C THR A 130 35.91 -8.07 32.94
N THR A 131 36.88 -7.18 32.81
CA THR A 131 38.26 -7.53 32.45
C THR A 131 38.92 -8.32 33.59
N PRO A 132 40.11 -8.93 33.38
CA PRO A 132 40.89 -9.61 34.43
C PRO A 132 41.25 -8.71 35.61
N LYS A 133 41.27 -7.38 35.41
CA LYS A 133 41.54 -6.39 36.46
C LYS A 133 40.29 -5.78 37.07
N GLY A 134 39.09 -6.25 36.69
CA GLY A 134 37.81 -5.85 37.25
C GLY A 134 37.16 -4.63 36.62
N PHE A 135 37.64 -4.15 35.46
CA PHE A 135 36.98 -3.03 34.74
C PHE A 135 35.73 -3.57 34.00
N PRO A 136 34.60 -2.86 34.08
CA PRO A 136 33.38 -3.27 33.37
C PRO A 136 33.58 -3.25 31.86
N LEU A 137 33.08 -4.27 31.18
CA LEU A 137 32.98 -4.31 29.73
C LEU A 137 31.64 -3.73 29.30
N TYR A 138 31.54 -3.30 28.06
CA TYR A 138 30.30 -2.75 27.48
C TYR A 138 29.69 -3.74 26.50
N GLU A 139 28.36 -3.66 26.35
CA GLU A 139 27.60 -4.42 25.36
C GLU A 139 26.52 -3.54 24.73
N CYS A 140 26.18 -3.82 23.46
CA CYS A 140 25.13 -3.12 22.76
C CYS A 140 23.77 -3.65 23.21
N THR A 141 22.95 -2.78 23.83
CA THR A 141 21.64 -3.14 24.37
C THR A 141 20.50 -2.66 23.48
N SER A 142 20.72 -1.65 22.66
CA SER A 142 19.71 -1.11 21.74
C SER A 142 20.32 -0.71 20.41
N LEU A 143 19.58 -0.98 19.34
CA LEU A 143 19.84 -0.56 17.96
C LEU A 143 18.55 0.05 17.43
N ASP A 144 18.62 1.25 16.87
CA ASP A 144 17.48 1.95 16.29
C ASP A 144 17.78 2.41 14.87
N ILE A 145 16.75 2.45 14.02
CA ILE A 145 16.79 3.01 12.66
C ILE A 145 15.80 4.18 12.58
N TYR A 146 16.26 5.32 12.06
CA TYR A 146 15.50 6.58 11.98
C TYR A 146 14.89 6.83 10.61
N THR A 147 14.52 5.77 9.90
CA THR A 147 13.84 5.89 8.63
C THR A 147 12.39 5.44 8.77
N ALA A 148 11.50 6.09 8.02
CA ALA A 148 10.11 5.72 7.91
C ALA A 148 9.71 5.77 6.44
N GLY A 149 8.80 4.92 6.03
CA GLY A 149 8.20 5.00 4.71
C GLY A 149 7.40 6.31 4.56
N THR A 150 7.53 6.97 3.43
CA THR A 150 6.87 8.24 3.11
C THR A 150 5.84 8.12 2.01
N GLU A 151 5.85 6.99 1.30
CA GLU A 151 4.92 6.74 0.21
C GLU A 151 3.53 6.37 0.71
N SER A 152 2.53 6.75 -0.06
CA SER A 152 1.14 6.41 0.20
C SER A 152 0.45 5.95 -1.08
N VAL A 153 -0.52 5.03 -0.92
CA VAL A 153 -1.32 4.50 -2.02
C VAL A 153 -2.79 4.74 -1.72
N ASN A 154 -3.51 5.27 -2.71
CA ASN A 154 -4.95 5.45 -2.68
C ASN A 154 -5.58 4.59 -3.78
N ILE A 155 -6.60 3.79 -3.42
CA ILE A 155 -7.27 2.87 -4.35
C ILE A 155 -8.78 3.10 -4.25
N ILE A 156 -9.43 3.36 -5.39
CA ILE A 156 -10.88 3.48 -5.49
C ILE A 156 -11.42 2.23 -6.18
N ALA A 157 -12.32 1.53 -5.50
CA ALA A 157 -12.95 0.32 -6.02
C ALA A 157 -14.39 0.20 -5.52
N PRO A 158 -15.28 -0.55 -6.24
CA PRO A 158 -16.59 -0.89 -5.74
C PRO A 158 -16.50 -1.63 -4.41
N LEU A 159 -17.36 -1.24 -3.47
CA LEU A 159 -17.43 -1.87 -2.14
C LEU A 159 -17.77 -3.35 -2.28
N GLY A 160 -17.05 -4.20 -1.56
CA GLY A 160 -17.17 -5.65 -1.65
C GLY A 160 -16.18 -6.30 -2.63
N TYR A 161 -15.53 -5.53 -3.49
CA TYR A 161 -14.42 -6.06 -4.28
C TYR A 161 -13.21 -6.32 -3.38
N THR A 162 -12.41 -7.31 -3.73
CA THR A 162 -11.19 -7.62 -2.97
C THR A 162 -10.00 -6.92 -3.60
N VAL A 163 -9.43 -5.97 -2.87
CA VAL A 163 -8.26 -5.19 -3.31
C VAL A 163 -6.99 -5.87 -2.78
N TYR A 164 -6.00 -6.08 -3.64
CA TYR A 164 -4.69 -6.62 -3.31
C TYR A 164 -3.60 -5.60 -3.57
N LEU A 165 -2.67 -5.49 -2.62
CA LEU A 165 -1.45 -4.72 -2.74
C LEU A 165 -0.26 -5.68 -2.53
N ASN A 166 0.63 -5.81 -3.53
CA ASN A 166 1.72 -6.77 -3.51
C ASN A 166 1.26 -8.17 -3.08
N ASP A 167 0.21 -8.68 -3.74
CA ASP A 167 -0.43 -9.99 -3.50
C ASP A 167 -1.06 -10.18 -2.11
N LYS A 168 -1.13 -9.17 -1.27
CA LYS A 168 -1.79 -9.22 0.03
C LYS A 168 -3.10 -8.45 0.02
N PRO A 169 -4.21 -9.06 0.47
CA PRO A 169 -5.51 -8.39 0.47
C PRO A 169 -5.55 -7.26 1.50
N LEU A 170 -6.15 -6.14 1.11
CA LEU A 170 -6.51 -5.08 2.03
C LEU A 170 -7.77 -5.47 2.79
N ASN A 171 -7.77 -5.24 4.08
CA ASN A 171 -8.95 -5.39 4.92
C ASN A 171 -9.67 -4.03 5.11
N THR A 172 -10.78 -4.04 5.80
CA THR A 172 -11.61 -2.85 6.03
C THR A 172 -10.95 -1.74 6.86
N SER A 173 -9.84 -2.03 7.56
CA SER A 173 -9.11 -1.00 8.33
C SER A 173 -8.42 0.04 7.44
N TYR A 174 -8.23 -0.27 6.17
CA TYR A 174 -7.66 0.63 5.17
C TYR A 174 -8.69 1.52 4.47
N LEU A 175 -9.99 1.33 4.75
CA LEU A 175 -11.03 2.22 4.23
C LEU A 175 -10.91 3.60 4.88
N THR A 176 -10.92 4.64 4.06
CA THR A 176 -10.87 6.05 4.54
C THR A 176 -12.21 6.55 5.06
N GLY A 177 -13.29 5.82 4.80
CA GLY A 177 -14.65 6.24 5.04
C GLY A 177 -15.24 7.12 3.93
N LYS A 178 -14.45 7.52 2.94
CA LYS A 178 -14.96 8.22 1.76
C LYS A 178 -15.65 7.22 0.83
N GLN A 179 -16.86 7.54 0.44
CA GLN A 179 -17.67 6.74 -0.46
C GLN A 179 -18.33 7.63 -1.51
N THR A 180 -18.49 7.08 -2.71
CA THR A 180 -19.21 7.73 -3.81
C THR A 180 -20.24 6.75 -4.35
N GLU A 181 -21.49 7.17 -4.32
CA GLU A 181 -22.60 6.38 -4.84
C GLU A 181 -22.64 6.47 -6.37
N ASP A 182 -22.78 5.33 -7.01
CA ASP A 182 -23.13 5.25 -8.42
C ASP A 182 -24.61 5.61 -8.62
N ILE A 183 -24.98 6.01 -9.84
CA ILE A 183 -26.38 6.35 -10.18
C ILE A 183 -27.34 5.20 -9.86
N SER A 184 -26.88 3.96 -9.93
CA SER A 184 -27.67 2.78 -9.60
C SER A 184 -28.29 2.84 -8.19
N CYS A 185 -27.61 3.48 -7.22
CA CYS A 185 -28.13 3.58 -5.87
C CYS A 185 -29.50 4.26 -5.77
N LYS A 186 -29.80 5.17 -6.72
CA LYS A 186 -31.10 5.88 -6.77
C LYS A 186 -32.24 5.05 -7.35
N HIS A 187 -31.90 3.98 -8.05
CA HIS A 187 -32.84 3.14 -8.81
C HIS A 187 -33.03 1.75 -8.21
N MET A 188 -32.37 1.46 -7.07
CA MET A 188 -32.50 0.15 -6.44
C MET A 188 -33.81 -0.01 -5.68
N PRO A 189 -34.46 -1.20 -5.77
CA PRO A 189 -35.60 -1.50 -4.94
C PRO A 189 -35.20 -1.68 -3.47
N SER A 190 -36.17 -1.58 -2.58
CA SER A 190 -35.92 -1.76 -1.14
C SER A 190 -35.22 -3.07 -0.85
N GLY A 191 -34.12 -3.02 -0.10
CA GLY A 191 -33.34 -4.19 0.30
C GLY A 191 -32.22 -4.57 -0.67
N VAL A 192 -32.10 -3.91 -1.82
CA VAL A 192 -31.00 -4.09 -2.76
C VAL A 192 -30.08 -2.86 -2.72
N SER A 193 -28.79 -3.07 -2.69
CA SER A 193 -27.80 -1.99 -2.73
C SER A 193 -27.30 -1.78 -4.15
N GLY A 194 -27.25 -0.52 -4.59
CA GLY A 194 -26.52 -0.13 -5.78
C GLY A 194 -25.01 -0.19 -5.57
N VAL A 195 -24.25 0.18 -6.59
CA VAL A 195 -22.79 0.19 -6.52
C VAL A 195 -22.32 1.42 -5.74
N ILE A 196 -21.48 1.18 -4.75
CA ILE A 196 -20.83 2.22 -3.95
C ILE A 196 -19.33 2.06 -4.14
N PHE A 197 -18.65 3.10 -4.59
CA PHE A 197 -17.20 3.13 -4.65
C PHE A 197 -16.64 3.55 -3.30
N ALA A 198 -15.66 2.82 -2.80
CA ALA A 198 -14.96 3.10 -1.55
C ALA A 198 -13.50 3.42 -1.82
N GLU A 199 -12.94 4.34 -1.02
CA GLU A 199 -11.53 4.69 -1.06
C GLU A 199 -10.77 3.93 0.01
N TYR A 200 -9.71 3.22 -0.41
CA TYR A 200 -8.71 2.59 0.46
C TYR A 200 -7.46 3.45 0.47
N LYS A 201 -6.78 3.52 1.61
CA LYS A 201 -5.52 4.23 1.76
C LYS A 201 -4.53 3.39 2.55
N VAL A 202 -3.30 3.28 2.03
CA VAL A 202 -2.16 2.68 2.73
C VAL A 202 -1.06 3.71 2.81
N ASP A 203 -0.68 4.10 4.03
CA ASP A 203 0.38 5.06 4.30
C ASP A 203 1.62 4.36 4.85
N GLY A 204 2.77 5.02 4.78
CA GLY A 204 4.00 4.56 5.41
C GLY A 204 4.72 3.46 4.66
N LEU A 205 4.53 3.36 3.37
CA LEU A 205 5.31 2.51 2.48
C LEU A 205 6.68 3.15 2.21
N TYR A 206 7.72 2.34 2.11
CA TYR A 206 9.03 2.79 1.66
C TYR A 206 9.08 2.98 0.14
N TYR A 207 8.30 2.17 -0.59
CA TYR A 207 8.18 2.23 -2.05
C TYR A 207 6.73 2.07 -2.48
N LEU A 208 6.40 2.64 -3.63
CA LEU A 208 5.12 2.33 -4.25
C LEU A 208 5.03 0.84 -4.58
N PRO A 209 3.82 0.25 -4.54
CA PRO A 209 3.64 -1.18 -4.76
C PRO A 209 4.05 -1.60 -6.17
N GLU A 210 4.61 -2.80 -6.29
CA GLU A 210 4.92 -3.42 -7.58
C GLU A 210 3.65 -3.89 -8.30
N SER A 211 2.60 -4.22 -7.54
CA SER A 211 1.32 -4.68 -8.10
C SER A 211 0.12 -4.21 -7.28
N VAL A 212 -0.91 -3.78 -8.00
CA VAL A 212 -2.27 -3.54 -7.48
C VAL A 212 -3.22 -4.40 -8.28
N ARG A 213 -3.95 -5.31 -7.64
CA ARG A 213 -4.97 -6.17 -8.28
C ARG A 213 -6.29 -6.03 -7.57
N ILE A 214 -7.37 -6.05 -8.33
CA ILE A 214 -8.72 -5.93 -7.78
C ILE A 214 -9.57 -7.05 -8.37
N LEU A 215 -10.21 -7.82 -7.49
CA LEU A 215 -11.11 -8.90 -7.89
C LEU A 215 -12.55 -8.48 -7.60
N ALA A 216 -13.41 -8.64 -8.59
CA ALA A 216 -14.85 -8.45 -8.43
C ALA A 216 -15.46 -9.55 -7.54
N LEU A 217 -16.75 -9.41 -7.20
CA LEU A 217 -17.49 -10.36 -6.35
C LEU A 217 -17.49 -11.79 -6.88
N ASN A 218 -17.40 -11.96 -8.19
CA ASN A 218 -17.36 -13.28 -8.86
C ASN A 218 -15.93 -13.85 -8.97
N GLY A 219 -14.93 -13.18 -8.35
CA GLY A 219 -13.52 -13.58 -8.39
C GLY A 219 -12.77 -13.26 -9.68
N LYS A 220 -13.41 -12.64 -10.67
CA LYS A 220 -12.73 -12.18 -11.89
C LYS A 220 -11.90 -10.92 -11.59
N GLU A 221 -10.74 -10.82 -12.22
CA GLU A 221 -9.86 -9.66 -12.11
C GLU A 221 -10.40 -8.48 -12.91
N CYS A 222 -10.40 -7.31 -12.27
CA CYS A 222 -10.84 -6.05 -12.86
C CYS A 222 -9.65 -5.32 -13.50
N PRO A 223 -9.87 -4.61 -14.61
CA PRO A 223 -8.88 -3.63 -15.11
C PRO A 223 -8.60 -2.58 -14.05
N VAL A 224 -7.32 -2.32 -13.77
CA VAL A 224 -6.88 -1.27 -12.84
C VAL A 224 -6.29 -0.13 -13.64
N GLU A 225 -6.81 1.06 -13.43
CA GLU A 225 -6.31 2.30 -14.03
C GLU A 225 -5.44 3.03 -13.02
N GLN A 226 -4.27 3.50 -13.46
CA GLN A 226 -3.40 4.36 -12.67
C GLN A 226 -3.53 5.80 -13.16
N SER A 227 -4.16 6.65 -12.36
CA SER A 227 -4.40 8.06 -12.69
C SER A 227 -3.28 9.01 -12.25
N GLY A 228 -2.34 8.51 -11.46
CA GLY A 228 -1.19 9.24 -10.95
C GLY A 228 -0.30 8.34 -10.10
N GLU A 229 0.80 8.89 -9.61
CA GLU A 229 1.71 8.17 -8.73
C GLU A 229 0.98 7.81 -7.42
N GLY A 230 0.88 6.52 -7.12
CA GLY A 230 0.16 6.01 -5.95
C GLY A 230 -1.37 6.08 -6.02
N PHE A 231 -1.97 6.46 -7.16
CA PHE A 231 -3.43 6.55 -7.32
C PHE A 231 -3.94 5.51 -8.31
N TYR A 232 -4.78 4.62 -7.84
CA TYR A 232 -5.34 3.50 -8.61
C TYR A 232 -6.86 3.50 -8.51
N SER A 233 -7.52 3.07 -9.58
CA SER A 233 -8.97 2.91 -9.59
C SER A 233 -9.41 1.75 -10.48
N THR A 234 -10.59 1.23 -10.20
CA THR A 234 -11.29 0.33 -11.11
C THR A 234 -12.75 0.72 -11.23
N GLY A 235 -13.35 0.44 -12.39
CA GLY A 235 -14.77 0.55 -12.62
C GLY A 235 -15.55 -0.68 -12.17
N ILE A 236 -16.83 -0.69 -12.53
CA ILE A 236 -17.72 -1.85 -12.37
C ILE A 236 -17.30 -2.92 -13.38
N LEU A 237 -17.11 -4.15 -12.94
CA LEU A 237 -16.94 -5.29 -13.84
C LEU A 237 -18.31 -5.76 -14.29
N TYR A 238 -18.58 -5.60 -15.58
CA TYR A 238 -19.86 -5.99 -16.17
C TYR A 238 -19.99 -7.49 -16.39
N ASP A 239 -21.25 -7.98 -16.34
CA ASP A 239 -21.59 -9.39 -16.41
C ASP A 239 -21.86 -9.82 -17.87
N GLU A 240 -20.88 -10.50 -18.49
CA GLU A 240 -20.97 -10.99 -19.87
C GLU A 240 -22.02 -12.07 -20.06
N GLU A 241 -22.34 -12.85 -19.01
CA GLU A 241 -23.37 -13.87 -19.05
C GLU A 241 -24.76 -13.22 -19.18
N LEU A 242 -25.02 -12.20 -18.33
CA LEU A 242 -26.25 -11.41 -18.50
C LEU A 242 -26.34 -10.77 -19.88
N ALA A 243 -25.23 -10.22 -20.38
CA ALA A 243 -25.20 -9.64 -21.72
C ALA A 243 -25.60 -10.67 -22.80
N SER A 244 -25.05 -11.88 -22.74
CA SER A 244 -25.34 -12.93 -23.71
C SER A 244 -26.79 -13.36 -23.70
N VAL A 245 -27.45 -13.35 -22.53
CA VAL A 245 -28.84 -13.84 -22.36
C VAL A 245 -29.86 -12.74 -22.65
N TYR A 246 -29.59 -11.50 -22.21
CA TYR A 246 -30.62 -10.44 -22.18
C TYR A 246 -30.45 -9.33 -23.20
N SER A 247 -29.36 -9.27 -23.99
CA SER A 247 -29.13 -8.19 -24.98
C SER A 247 -30.27 -8.04 -25.97
N GLU A 248 -30.76 -9.16 -26.54
CA GLU A 248 -31.86 -9.12 -27.49
C GLU A 248 -33.18 -8.71 -26.83
N TYR A 249 -33.44 -9.20 -25.61
CA TYR A 249 -34.64 -8.87 -24.85
C TYR A 249 -34.74 -7.38 -24.54
N VAL A 250 -33.67 -6.80 -24.00
CA VAL A 250 -33.66 -5.36 -23.61
C VAL A 250 -33.64 -4.47 -24.83
N THR A 251 -33.00 -4.88 -25.93
CA THR A 251 -33.08 -4.18 -27.21
C THR A 251 -34.53 -4.07 -27.73
N LYS A 252 -35.24 -5.19 -27.77
CA LYS A 252 -36.65 -5.22 -28.18
C LYS A 252 -37.53 -4.36 -27.26
N ALA A 253 -37.28 -4.41 -25.96
CA ALA A 253 -37.98 -3.57 -24.99
C ALA A 253 -37.77 -2.08 -25.25
N ALA A 254 -36.49 -1.67 -25.44
CA ALA A 254 -36.13 -0.28 -25.69
C ALA A 254 -36.73 0.26 -26.99
N GLN A 255 -36.66 -0.55 -28.06
CA GLN A 255 -37.24 -0.21 -29.36
C GLN A 255 -38.77 -0.10 -29.31
N ALA A 256 -39.42 -1.02 -28.57
CA ALA A 256 -40.87 -0.97 -28.36
C ALA A 256 -41.29 0.29 -27.60
N ILE A 257 -40.54 0.69 -26.58
CA ILE A 257 -40.80 1.93 -25.83
C ILE A 257 -40.61 3.15 -26.77
N ALA A 258 -39.53 3.20 -27.55
CA ALA A 258 -39.25 4.31 -28.45
C ALA A 258 -40.37 4.43 -29.54
N ALA A 259 -40.76 3.33 -30.17
CA ALA A 259 -41.86 3.33 -31.14
C ALA A 259 -43.18 3.77 -30.50
N TYR A 260 -43.50 3.26 -29.31
CA TYR A 260 -44.70 3.66 -28.57
C TYR A 260 -44.74 5.18 -28.30
N MET A 261 -43.64 5.76 -27.90
CA MET A 261 -43.51 7.19 -27.64
C MET A 261 -43.70 8.06 -28.88
N GLN A 262 -43.58 7.50 -30.11
CA GLN A 262 -43.79 8.18 -31.38
C GLN A 262 -45.14 7.81 -32.04
N ASN A 263 -46.02 7.12 -31.27
CA ASN A 263 -47.33 6.58 -31.73
C ASN A 263 -47.23 5.47 -32.78
N ASP A 264 -46.08 4.82 -32.97
CA ASP A 264 -45.90 3.70 -33.89
C ASP A 264 -46.22 2.34 -33.25
N GLY A 265 -46.60 2.33 -32.00
CA GLY A 265 -46.96 1.14 -31.25
C GLY A 265 -48.12 1.37 -30.28
N LYS A 266 -48.67 0.29 -29.79
CA LYS A 266 -49.66 0.33 -28.70
C LYS A 266 -48.99 0.01 -27.37
N PHE A 267 -49.56 0.48 -26.27
CA PHE A 267 -49.06 0.11 -24.94
C PHE A 267 -48.98 -1.40 -24.72
N SER A 268 -49.85 -2.18 -25.39
CA SER A 268 -49.79 -3.67 -25.34
C SER A 268 -48.52 -4.27 -25.93
N THR A 269 -47.76 -3.53 -26.74
CA THR A 269 -46.45 -3.98 -27.27
C THR A 269 -45.29 -3.69 -26.27
N VAL A 270 -45.50 -2.76 -25.37
CA VAL A 270 -44.53 -2.35 -24.34
C VAL A 270 -44.74 -3.08 -23.03
N SER A 271 -46.01 -3.19 -22.60
CA SER A 271 -46.39 -3.75 -21.31
C SER A 271 -45.83 -5.14 -20.97
N PRO A 272 -45.53 -6.06 -21.91
CA PRO A 272 -44.90 -7.34 -21.59
C PRO A 272 -43.47 -7.27 -21.08
N TYR A 273 -42.79 -6.15 -21.29
CA TYR A 273 -41.40 -5.91 -20.85
C TYR A 273 -41.33 -5.17 -19.54
N ILE A 274 -42.42 -4.52 -19.11
CA ILE A 274 -42.40 -3.62 -17.95
C ILE A 274 -43.10 -4.30 -16.77
N ASP A 275 -42.51 -4.14 -15.60
CA ASP A 275 -43.13 -4.61 -14.36
C ASP A 275 -44.40 -3.81 -14.05
N SER A 276 -45.52 -4.49 -13.99
CA SER A 276 -46.86 -3.89 -13.79
C SER A 276 -47.03 -3.21 -12.43
N GLU A 277 -46.16 -3.51 -11.47
CA GLU A 277 -46.19 -2.89 -10.12
C GLU A 277 -45.25 -1.67 -10.03
N SER A 278 -44.55 -1.33 -11.12
CA SER A 278 -43.60 -0.22 -11.13
C SER A 278 -44.25 1.12 -11.45
N GLU A 279 -43.65 2.20 -10.96
CA GLU A 279 -44.02 3.56 -11.36
C GLU A 279 -43.82 3.79 -12.87
N LEU A 280 -42.80 3.14 -13.45
CA LEU A 280 -42.52 3.19 -14.89
C LEU A 280 -43.71 2.67 -15.69
N PHE A 281 -44.36 1.59 -15.27
CA PHE A 281 -45.55 1.07 -15.91
C PHE A 281 -46.67 2.08 -15.90
N VAL A 282 -46.98 2.69 -14.79
CA VAL A 282 -48.04 3.71 -14.63
C VAL A 282 -47.70 4.90 -15.54
N ASN A 283 -46.46 5.40 -15.50
CA ASN A 283 -46.00 6.53 -16.27
C ASN A 283 -46.13 6.28 -17.78
N LEU A 284 -45.70 5.11 -18.28
CA LEU A 284 -45.80 4.76 -19.69
C LEU A 284 -47.27 4.57 -20.14
N LYS A 285 -48.11 3.97 -19.29
CA LYS A 285 -49.55 3.76 -19.58
C LYS A 285 -50.34 5.06 -19.67
N THR A 286 -49.97 6.05 -18.88
CA THR A 286 -50.64 7.36 -18.82
C THR A 286 -49.87 8.45 -19.57
N ALA A 287 -48.77 8.10 -20.26
CA ALA A 287 -47.98 9.05 -21.01
C ALA A 287 -48.83 9.68 -22.13
N GLU A 288 -49.05 11.00 -22.01
CA GLU A 288 -49.47 11.81 -23.12
C GLU A 288 -48.22 12.17 -23.94
N THR A 289 -48.21 11.70 -25.21
CA THR A 289 -47.09 11.93 -26.11
C THR A 289 -47.13 13.38 -26.63
N TYR A 290 -46.48 14.30 -25.94
CA TYR A 290 -46.44 15.71 -26.31
C TYR A 290 -45.51 16.01 -27.49
N PHE A 291 -44.65 15.08 -27.87
CA PHE A 291 -43.62 15.30 -28.88
C PHE A 291 -43.58 14.16 -29.92
N VAL A 292 -44.61 14.09 -30.71
CA VAL A 292 -44.67 13.15 -31.84
C VAL A 292 -44.20 13.89 -33.09
N VAL A 293 -43.20 13.33 -33.74
CA VAL A 293 -42.71 13.84 -35.04
C VAL A 293 -43.50 13.20 -36.15
N ASP A 294 -44.13 14.02 -37.03
CA ASP A 294 -44.82 13.48 -38.20
C ASP A 294 -43.81 12.77 -39.13
N HIS A 295 -44.05 11.51 -39.42
CA HIS A 295 -43.17 10.65 -40.24
C HIS A 295 -43.96 9.56 -40.92
N SER A 296 -43.37 8.98 -41.98
CA SER A 296 -43.99 7.93 -42.78
C SER A 296 -43.53 6.51 -42.43
N SER A 297 -42.35 6.39 -41.84
CA SER A 297 -41.78 5.11 -41.36
C SER A 297 -40.64 5.41 -40.42
N TYR A 298 -40.19 4.43 -39.70
CA TYR A 298 -39.05 4.54 -38.79
C TYR A 298 -38.08 3.33 -38.92
N SER A 299 -36.86 3.55 -38.40
CA SER A 299 -35.84 2.50 -38.28
C SER A 299 -34.96 2.77 -37.06
N PHE A 300 -34.25 1.74 -36.63
CA PHE A 300 -33.26 1.86 -35.53
C PHE A 300 -31.88 1.60 -36.10
N GLU A 301 -30.96 2.52 -35.89
CA GLU A 301 -29.55 2.48 -36.34
C GLU A 301 -28.62 2.43 -35.14
N ASP A 302 -27.43 1.85 -35.30
CA ASP A 302 -26.34 1.83 -34.30
C ASP A 302 -26.74 1.23 -32.94
N VAL A 303 -27.54 0.20 -32.93
CA VAL A 303 -28.08 -0.43 -31.73
C VAL A 303 -26.94 -1.11 -30.96
N ARG A 304 -26.82 -0.76 -29.69
CA ARG A 304 -25.81 -1.32 -28.77
C ARG A 304 -26.41 -1.62 -27.42
N THR A 305 -25.94 -2.69 -26.82
CA THR A 305 -26.19 -3.01 -25.41
C THR A 305 -24.87 -3.12 -24.67
N SER A 306 -24.79 -2.61 -23.48
CA SER A 306 -23.58 -2.60 -22.66
C SER A 306 -23.90 -2.52 -21.17
N GLU A 307 -22.88 -2.49 -20.35
CA GLU A 307 -22.95 -2.17 -18.91
C GLU A 307 -23.93 -3.05 -18.14
N PHE A 308 -23.95 -4.36 -18.43
CA PHE A 308 -24.76 -5.32 -17.68
C PHE A 308 -24.18 -5.49 -16.27
N CYS A 309 -24.86 -4.94 -15.26
CA CYS A 309 -24.42 -4.95 -13.88
C CYS A 309 -25.40 -5.75 -13.01
N ARG A 310 -24.93 -6.83 -12.40
CA ARG A 310 -25.72 -7.63 -11.46
C ARG A 310 -25.58 -7.07 -10.05
N TYR A 311 -26.70 -6.80 -9.39
CA TYR A 311 -26.74 -6.33 -8.00
C TYR A 311 -26.99 -7.48 -7.01
N ASP A 312 -27.90 -8.39 -7.39
CA ASP A 312 -28.19 -9.63 -6.68
C ASP A 312 -28.74 -10.71 -7.66
N GLU A 313 -29.26 -11.81 -7.15
CA GLU A 313 -29.84 -12.88 -7.97
C GLU A 313 -31.13 -12.45 -8.72
N ASN A 314 -31.77 -11.39 -8.27
CA ASN A 314 -33.08 -10.93 -8.73
C ASN A 314 -33.06 -9.56 -9.40
N THR A 315 -31.91 -8.86 -9.41
CA THR A 315 -31.84 -7.48 -9.87
C THR A 315 -30.57 -7.24 -10.68
N PHE A 316 -30.72 -6.65 -11.86
CA PHE A 316 -29.59 -6.19 -12.67
C PHE A 316 -29.98 -4.94 -13.46
N SER A 317 -28.99 -4.25 -14.00
CA SER A 317 -29.16 -3.16 -14.97
C SER A 317 -28.41 -3.44 -16.26
N CYS A 318 -28.80 -2.73 -17.30
CA CYS A 318 -28.07 -2.69 -18.56
C CYS A 318 -28.32 -1.38 -19.29
N ARG A 319 -27.36 -0.94 -20.09
CA ARG A 319 -27.44 0.26 -20.92
C ARG A 319 -27.75 -0.13 -22.35
N VAL A 320 -28.72 0.55 -22.97
CA VAL A 320 -29.11 0.38 -24.36
C VAL A 320 -29.02 1.74 -25.06
N SER A 321 -28.32 1.78 -26.15
CA SER A 321 -28.23 2.99 -26.99
C SER A 321 -28.50 2.68 -28.45
N PHE A 322 -29.18 3.59 -29.14
CA PHE A 322 -29.44 3.53 -30.57
C PHE A 322 -29.91 4.88 -31.09
N THR A 323 -29.87 5.05 -32.42
CA THR A 323 -30.50 6.18 -33.12
C THR A 323 -31.86 5.75 -33.65
N HIS A 324 -32.94 6.37 -33.16
CA HIS A 324 -34.27 6.25 -33.70
C HIS A 324 -34.45 7.21 -34.90
N VAL A 325 -34.52 6.69 -36.08
CA VAL A 325 -34.63 7.49 -37.32
C VAL A 325 -36.06 7.52 -37.77
N LEU A 326 -36.69 8.69 -37.77
CA LEU A 326 -38.06 8.94 -38.23
C LEU A 326 -37.98 9.52 -39.65
N LYS A 327 -38.40 8.78 -40.65
CA LYS A 327 -38.33 9.15 -42.05
C LYS A 327 -39.50 10.06 -42.43
N ARG A 328 -39.18 11.23 -42.96
CA ARG A 328 -40.18 12.25 -43.25
C ARG A 328 -40.30 12.49 -44.77
N THR A 329 -41.56 12.50 -45.27
CA THR A 329 -41.81 12.75 -46.66
C THR A 329 -41.59 14.25 -46.98
N GLY A 330 -40.72 14.55 -47.93
CA GLY A 330 -40.46 15.94 -48.36
C GLY A 330 -39.60 16.78 -47.46
N SER A 331 -39.02 16.20 -46.41
CA SER A 331 -38.10 16.88 -45.50
C SER A 331 -36.99 15.94 -45.01
N LYS A 332 -35.97 16.49 -44.34
CA LYS A 332 -34.85 15.74 -43.74
C LYS A 332 -35.40 14.80 -42.64
N ASP A 333 -34.90 13.57 -42.59
CA ASP A 333 -35.20 12.59 -41.53
C ASP A 333 -34.86 13.21 -40.15
N TYR A 334 -35.71 12.92 -39.19
CA TYR A 334 -35.45 13.28 -37.79
C TYR A 334 -34.69 12.11 -37.12
N LYS A 335 -33.61 12.40 -36.42
CA LYS A 335 -32.80 11.44 -35.73
C LYS A 335 -32.84 11.76 -34.24
N ASP A 336 -33.33 10.79 -33.45
CA ASP A 336 -33.38 10.85 -32.01
C ASP A 336 -32.39 9.85 -31.42
N TYR A 337 -31.42 10.34 -30.68
CA TYR A 337 -30.44 9.49 -30.03
C TYR A 337 -30.95 9.07 -28.66
N ILE A 338 -31.15 7.77 -28.48
CA ILE A 338 -31.64 7.16 -27.25
C ILE A 338 -30.46 6.49 -26.56
N ASP A 339 -30.27 6.82 -25.30
CA ASP A 339 -29.24 6.28 -24.44
C ASP A 339 -29.81 6.13 -23.03
N THR A 340 -30.12 4.90 -22.65
CA THR A 340 -30.91 4.61 -21.44
C THR A 340 -30.35 3.42 -20.70
N THR A 341 -30.16 3.54 -19.39
CA THR A 341 -29.97 2.40 -18.50
C THR A 341 -31.32 1.92 -18.00
N PHE A 342 -31.61 0.65 -18.22
CA PHE A 342 -32.77 -0.03 -17.68
C PHE A 342 -32.40 -0.80 -16.43
N PHE A 343 -33.29 -0.76 -15.43
CA PHE A 343 -33.20 -1.55 -14.22
C PHE A 343 -34.27 -2.63 -14.23
N LEU A 344 -33.85 -3.88 -14.11
CA LEU A 344 -34.69 -5.05 -14.21
C LEU A 344 -34.73 -5.80 -12.89
N ARG A 345 -35.93 -6.30 -12.55
CA ARG A 345 -36.10 -7.22 -11.41
C ARG A 345 -36.83 -8.47 -11.84
N ARG A 346 -36.60 -9.57 -11.13
CA ARG A 346 -37.28 -10.84 -11.35
C ARG A 346 -38.72 -10.73 -10.94
N SER A 347 -39.61 -11.13 -11.85
CA SER A 347 -41.04 -11.31 -11.64
C SER A 347 -41.44 -12.69 -12.13
N GLY A 348 -41.64 -13.67 -11.23
CA GLY A 348 -41.76 -15.07 -11.57
C GLY A 348 -40.51 -15.61 -12.28
N ASP A 349 -40.69 -16.18 -13.47
CA ASP A 349 -39.59 -16.76 -14.24
C ASP A 349 -38.90 -15.77 -15.20
N LYS A 350 -39.31 -14.50 -15.18
CA LYS A 350 -38.81 -13.47 -16.10
C LYS A 350 -38.22 -12.29 -15.35
N PHE A 351 -37.33 -11.58 -16.04
CA PHE A 351 -36.90 -10.23 -15.60
C PHE A 351 -37.72 -9.20 -16.35
N LEU A 352 -38.27 -8.22 -15.60
CA LEU A 352 -39.07 -7.14 -16.16
C LEU A 352 -38.41 -5.80 -15.75
N ILE A 353 -38.49 -4.81 -16.64
CA ILE A 353 -38.00 -3.46 -16.41
C ILE A 353 -38.91 -2.76 -15.39
N TYR A 354 -38.37 -2.33 -14.28
CA TYR A 354 -39.13 -1.59 -13.27
C TYR A 354 -38.76 -0.10 -13.22
N ASP A 355 -37.57 0.27 -13.71
CA ASP A 355 -37.13 1.67 -13.73
C ASP A 355 -36.13 1.92 -14.87
N ARG A 356 -35.86 3.20 -15.16
CA ARG A 356 -34.89 3.61 -16.17
C ARG A 356 -34.24 4.93 -15.83
N TYR A 357 -33.02 5.12 -16.33
CA TYR A 357 -32.29 6.36 -16.31
C TYR A 357 -31.86 6.73 -17.75
N ASN A 358 -32.21 7.94 -18.19
CA ASN A 358 -31.79 8.46 -19.49
C ASN A 358 -30.50 9.28 -19.31
N HIS A 359 -29.51 8.99 -20.13
CA HIS A 359 -28.20 9.67 -20.10
C HIS A 359 -28.22 11.00 -20.84
#